data_65ff72821b6add0098bd452e6f777f2e
#
_entry.id   65ff72821b6add0098bd452e6f777f2e
#
_cell.length_a   1.000
_cell.length_b   1.000
_cell.length_c   1.000
_cell.angle_alpha   90.00
_cell.angle_beta   90.00
_cell.angle_gamma   90.00
#
_symmetry.space_group_name_H-M   'P 1'
#
loop_
_entity.id
_entity.type
_entity.pdbx_description
1 polymer ?
#
loop_
_entity_poly.entity_id
_entity_poly.type
_entity_poly.pdbx_seq_one_letter_code
_entity_poly.pdbx_strand_id
1 'polypeptide(L)'
;MAVPTAPVSGQAADSSAAVCPAGRVSNIFVDNHSIFDADNLGGGRLLKGFYRLANSLHVRTRESFIRSELLVREGDCFDPLLLEESGRILRGYGFIARADVFAVLQSDGSHHVVVDTQDEWTTRVDLGISFDGGLQLEGLEISEENVGGVGAQAAVFLSQRKERKDLGARLVLPRLLGSRTDGAVSAGRTRDGSFVEQRLAYPFVGEVGRIALRQTFRRRDELFPFVASGPGVDYSHLLLPYLDERVELSVAGRLGEPGSLTLIGAGLSRESLEFRDFPSSLEIAFGNDFGSTAPAPEGSDALLAAQTHGAATTRLNLFVGQRNLRFASVQGLDALGGVQDIQLGMDVGLTLGRSIGAFSTSTLPSADDLYGRLRFFAGHDPGTSFIFFAGGLEGRQVFSQGANGDGWRDVIGEADLYGYLRSRKTPGHTFFARASASGGWSMDTPFQLTLGGRTGVRGLDEEDFPGAHRVLLSVEDRFYLRWPAPEAFDLGLTLFADAGRMWAGQVPFGTDSGWKGALGGGLRFGFPAGTRGVVRLDLAFPLGMEGASGPIFRVTLWEIVGLLGGFADHDLSRSRRITVGPDYFTTDRR
;
A
#
# COMPACT_ATOMS: atom_id res chain seq x y z
N MET A 1 1.90 34.94 -62.15
CA MET A 1 0.83 33.97 -61.96
C MET A 1 0.38 34.11 -60.49
N ALA A 2 -0.75 34.72 -60.25
CA ALA A 2 -1.32 34.96 -58.95
C ALA A 2 -2.32 33.81 -58.64
N VAL A 3 -2.16 33.18 -57.47
CA VAL A 3 -3.08 32.14 -56.96
C VAL A 3 -4.18 32.86 -56.17
N PRO A 4 -5.46 32.65 -56.44
CA PRO A 4 -6.54 33.28 -55.71
C PRO A 4 -6.75 32.57 -54.35
N THR A 5 -6.71 33.32 -53.27
CA THR A 5 -7.13 32.88 -51.92
C THR A 5 -8.66 33.00 -51.84
N ALA A 6 -9.32 31.85 -51.65
CA ALA A 6 -10.74 31.78 -51.32
C ALA A 6 -10.93 32.13 -49.80
N PRO A 7 -11.97 32.87 -49.43
CA PRO A 7 -12.28 33.14 -48.03
C PRO A 7 -12.91 31.89 -47.41
N VAL A 8 -12.29 31.41 -46.34
CA VAL A 8 -12.88 30.40 -45.45
C VAL A 8 -13.97 31.08 -44.63
N SER A 9 -15.23 30.89 -45.02
CA SER A 9 -16.38 31.25 -44.19
C SER A 9 -16.38 30.39 -42.94
N GLY A 10 -15.99 31.01 -41.82
CA GLY A 10 -16.19 30.43 -40.50
C GLY A 10 -17.68 30.25 -40.22
N GLN A 11 -18.19 29.04 -40.38
CA GLN A 11 -19.44 28.66 -39.72
C GLN A 11 -19.17 28.71 -38.22
N ALA A 12 -19.79 29.66 -37.53
CA ALA A 12 -19.96 29.64 -36.09
C ALA A 12 -20.65 28.30 -35.76
N ALA A 13 -19.96 27.41 -35.09
CA ALA A 13 -20.58 26.22 -34.51
C ALA A 13 -21.63 26.72 -33.51
N ASP A 14 -22.86 26.57 -33.88
CA ASP A 14 -24.01 26.70 -33.01
C ASP A 14 -23.79 25.69 -31.87
N SER A 15 -23.36 26.17 -30.70
CA SER A 15 -23.33 25.37 -29.49
C SER A 15 -24.79 25.10 -29.11
N SER A 16 -25.39 24.05 -29.66
CA SER A 16 -26.62 23.51 -29.15
C SER A 16 -26.33 23.18 -27.68
N ALA A 17 -26.85 24.03 -26.77
CA ALA A 17 -26.73 23.83 -25.36
C ALA A 17 -27.25 22.42 -25.04
N ALA A 18 -26.35 21.51 -24.62
CA ALA A 18 -26.70 20.15 -24.30
C ALA A 18 -27.89 20.19 -23.32
N VAL A 19 -28.98 19.52 -23.68
CA VAL A 19 -30.16 19.44 -22.83
C VAL A 19 -29.78 18.59 -21.62
N CYS A 20 -29.79 19.19 -20.43
CA CYS A 20 -29.53 18.51 -19.16
C CYS A 20 -30.87 18.06 -18.55
N PRO A 21 -31.32 16.83 -18.76
CA PRO A 21 -32.65 16.38 -18.34
C PRO A 21 -32.80 16.39 -16.82
N ALA A 22 -31.72 16.23 -16.07
CA ALA A 22 -31.69 16.28 -14.60
C ALA A 22 -31.32 17.66 -14.04
N GLY A 23 -31.27 18.74 -14.88
CA GLY A 23 -30.83 20.06 -14.46
C GLY A 23 -29.33 20.29 -14.60
N ARG A 24 -28.89 21.51 -14.26
CA ARG A 24 -27.47 21.91 -14.30
C ARG A 24 -26.96 22.24 -12.90
N VAL A 25 -25.66 22.06 -12.72
CA VAL A 25 -24.93 22.59 -11.55
C VAL A 25 -24.80 24.10 -11.71
N SER A 26 -25.44 24.88 -10.84
CA SER A 26 -25.41 26.34 -10.90
C SER A 26 -24.28 26.93 -10.06
N ASN A 27 -24.08 26.41 -8.84
CA ASN A 27 -23.04 26.88 -7.92
C ASN A 27 -22.43 25.70 -7.17
N ILE A 28 -21.17 25.84 -6.80
CA ILE A 28 -20.46 24.89 -5.94
C ILE A 28 -20.00 25.63 -4.69
N PHE A 29 -20.44 25.19 -3.53
CA PHE A 29 -20.07 25.73 -2.22
C PHE A 29 -19.14 24.74 -1.54
N VAL A 30 -18.00 25.20 -1.06
CA VAL A 30 -17.05 24.39 -0.29
C VAL A 30 -17.04 24.91 1.13
N ASP A 31 -17.45 24.03 2.05
CA ASP A 31 -17.35 24.26 3.49
C ASP A 31 -16.30 23.29 4.05
N ASN A 32 -15.11 23.81 4.31
CA ASN A 32 -14.01 23.03 4.83
C ASN A 32 -13.79 23.34 6.31
N HIS A 33 -13.99 22.33 7.14
CA HIS A 33 -13.81 22.41 8.58
C HIS A 33 -12.37 22.04 8.99
N SER A 34 -11.89 22.67 10.06
CA SER A 34 -10.62 22.30 10.68
C SER A 34 -10.74 20.96 11.43
N ILE A 35 -9.65 20.45 11.98
CA ILE A 35 -9.58 19.16 12.67
C ILE A 35 -10.64 19.06 13.78
N PHE A 36 -10.79 20.12 14.59
CA PHE A 36 -11.75 20.17 15.69
C PHE A 36 -12.76 21.30 15.49
N ASP A 37 -14.02 20.99 15.67
CA ASP A 37 -15.07 21.98 15.90
C ASP A 37 -15.02 22.43 17.38
N ALA A 38 -14.09 23.37 17.68
CA ALA A 38 -13.79 23.80 19.03
C ALA A 38 -14.98 24.46 19.75
N ASP A 39 -15.98 24.93 19.02
CA ASP A 39 -17.15 25.60 19.58
C ASP A 39 -18.25 24.60 19.97
N ASN A 40 -18.39 23.52 19.23
CA ASN A 40 -19.43 22.50 19.45
C ASN A 40 -18.93 21.30 20.27
N LEU A 41 -17.61 21.08 20.37
CA LEU A 41 -17.09 20.00 21.20
C LEU A 41 -17.26 20.28 22.68
N GLY A 42 -17.78 19.30 23.42
CA GLY A 42 -17.83 19.28 24.89
C GLY A 42 -16.42 19.28 25.48
N GLY A 43 -16.30 19.66 26.75
CA GLY A 43 -15.04 19.55 27.49
C GLY A 43 -14.67 20.79 28.28
N GLY A 44 -13.80 20.60 29.28
CA GLY A 44 -13.31 21.68 30.16
C GLY A 44 -12.41 22.69 29.42
N ARG A 45 -12.11 23.81 30.06
CA ARG A 45 -11.26 24.90 29.50
C ARG A 45 -9.91 24.41 28.93
N LEU A 46 -9.29 23.42 29.57
CA LEU A 46 -8.02 22.86 29.13
C LEU A 46 -8.15 22.13 27.78
N LEU A 47 -9.21 21.33 27.61
CA LEU A 47 -9.46 20.58 26.38
C LEU A 47 -9.79 21.52 25.21
N LYS A 48 -10.63 22.54 25.45
CA LYS A 48 -10.92 23.59 24.44
C LYS A 48 -9.68 24.41 24.08
N GLY A 49 -8.79 24.68 25.07
CA GLY A 49 -7.50 25.31 24.80
C GLY A 49 -6.60 24.47 23.90
N PHE A 50 -6.57 23.17 24.14
CA PHE A 50 -5.84 22.22 23.30
C PHE A 50 -6.40 22.16 21.87
N TYR A 51 -7.71 22.09 21.68
CA TYR A 51 -8.34 22.09 20.34
C TYR A 51 -8.01 23.36 19.55
N ARG A 52 -8.05 24.52 20.20
CA ARG A 52 -7.67 25.79 19.56
C ARG A 52 -6.19 25.83 19.17
N LEU A 53 -5.32 25.33 20.04
CA LEU A 53 -3.90 25.22 19.73
C LEU A 53 -3.66 24.28 18.56
N ALA A 54 -4.28 23.10 18.56
CA ALA A 54 -4.19 22.14 17.46
C ALA A 54 -4.67 22.76 16.12
N ASN A 55 -5.85 23.39 16.12
CA ASN A 55 -6.35 24.09 14.94
C ASN A 55 -5.44 25.25 14.49
N SER A 56 -4.73 25.91 15.40
CA SER A 56 -3.82 27.02 15.05
C SER A 56 -2.50 26.54 14.44
N LEU A 57 -2.09 25.33 14.75
CA LEU A 57 -0.89 24.69 14.17
C LEU A 57 -1.18 23.97 12.85
N HIS A 58 -2.44 23.68 12.58
CA HIS A 58 -2.87 22.98 11.36
C HIS A 58 -3.02 23.95 10.18
N VAL A 59 -2.47 23.56 9.02
CA VAL A 59 -2.68 24.26 7.76
C VAL A 59 -3.89 23.69 7.06
N ARG A 60 -5.01 24.43 7.07
CA ARG A 60 -6.26 23.98 6.43
C ARG A 60 -6.07 23.73 4.94
N THR A 61 -6.73 22.70 4.45
CA THR A 61 -6.80 22.40 3.03
C THR A 61 -7.44 23.58 2.28
N ARG A 62 -6.80 24.03 1.23
CA ARG A 62 -7.31 25.17 0.43
C ARG A 62 -8.56 24.77 -0.34
N GLU A 63 -9.54 25.68 -0.37
CA GLU A 63 -10.75 25.51 -1.19
C GLU A 63 -10.41 25.24 -2.67
N SER A 64 -9.41 25.92 -3.21
CA SER A 64 -8.95 25.73 -4.60
C SER A 64 -8.45 24.31 -4.86
N PHE A 65 -7.82 23.66 -3.87
CA PHE A 65 -7.42 22.27 -3.97
C PHE A 65 -8.65 21.36 -3.97
N ILE A 66 -9.57 21.52 -3.02
CA ILE A 66 -10.82 20.75 -2.93
C ILE A 66 -11.60 20.86 -4.25
N ARG A 67 -11.85 22.09 -4.73
CA ARG A 67 -12.54 22.33 -6.01
C ARG A 67 -11.85 21.65 -7.19
N SER A 68 -10.52 21.60 -7.20
CA SER A 68 -9.76 20.99 -8.28
C SER A 68 -9.91 19.48 -8.33
N GLU A 69 -10.24 18.82 -7.21
CA GLU A 69 -10.46 17.37 -7.12
C GLU A 69 -11.88 16.94 -7.52
N LEU A 70 -12.83 17.87 -7.57
CA LEU A 70 -14.19 17.57 -8.00
C LEU A 70 -14.24 17.12 -9.47
N LEU A 71 -15.18 16.24 -9.76
CA LEU A 71 -15.48 15.76 -11.12
C LEU A 71 -16.56 16.60 -11.82
N VAL A 72 -17.15 17.55 -11.11
CA VAL A 72 -18.20 18.47 -11.58
C VAL A 72 -17.71 19.91 -11.55
N ARG A 73 -18.23 20.72 -12.47
CA ARG A 73 -18.00 22.16 -12.54
C ARG A 73 -19.34 22.89 -12.64
N GLU A 74 -19.32 24.16 -12.30
CA GLU A 74 -20.47 25.04 -12.55
C GLU A 74 -20.78 25.10 -14.05
N GLY A 75 -22.05 24.90 -14.40
CA GLY A 75 -22.52 24.78 -15.78
C GLY A 75 -22.65 23.36 -16.33
N ASP A 76 -22.03 22.34 -15.69
CA ASP A 76 -22.16 20.96 -16.10
C ASP A 76 -23.59 20.43 -15.89
N CYS A 77 -23.97 19.40 -16.65
CA CYS A 77 -25.17 18.63 -16.35
C CYS A 77 -25.04 17.93 -15.00
N PHE A 78 -26.11 17.95 -14.21
CA PHE A 78 -26.12 17.26 -12.93
C PHE A 78 -26.06 15.74 -13.15
N ASP A 79 -25.08 15.10 -12.49
CA ASP A 79 -24.89 13.66 -12.45
C ASP A 79 -24.54 13.24 -11.01
N PRO A 80 -25.41 12.49 -10.32
CA PRO A 80 -25.17 12.06 -8.94
C PRO A 80 -23.93 11.17 -8.79
N LEU A 81 -23.57 10.38 -9.81
CA LEU A 81 -22.38 9.55 -9.80
C LEU A 81 -21.10 10.39 -9.67
N LEU A 82 -21.03 11.53 -10.40
CA LEU A 82 -19.86 12.40 -10.32
C LEU A 82 -19.70 13.05 -8.95
N LEU A 83 -20.80 13.31 -8.23
CA LEU A 83 -20.75 13.80 -6.86
C LEU A 83 -20.24 12.73 -5.89
N GLU A 84 -20.80 11.52 -5.97
CA GLU A 84 -20.36 10.39 -5.16
C GLU A 84 -18.87 10.09 -5.35
N GLU A 85 -18.42 10.02 -6.60
CA GLU A 85 -17.02 9.82 -6.95
C GLU A 85 -16.11 10.98 -6.48
N SER A 86 -16.59 12.24 -6.57
CA SER A 86 -15.86 13.39 -6.02
C SER A 86 -15.65 13.27 -4.51
N GLY A 87 -16.69 12.86 -3.77
CA GLY A 87 -16.60 12.60 -2.34
C GLY A 87 -15.60 11.47 -2.03
N ARG A 88 -15.63 10.39 -2.81
CA ARG A 88 -14.71 9.26 -2.67
C ARG A 88 -13.26 9.66 -2.96
N ILE A 89 -13.02 10.47 -4.02
CA ILE A 89 -11.68 10.99 -4.33
C ILE A 89 -11.15 11.82 -3.17
N LEU A 90 -11.96 12.72 -2.62
CA LEU A 90 -11.57 13.56 -1.48
C LEU A 90 -11.25 12.72 -0.24
N ARG A 91 -12.09 11.72 0.10
CA ARG A 91 -11.81 10.79 1.20
C ARG A 91 -10.59 9.90 0.95
N GLY A 92 -10.14 9.77 -0.29
CA GLY A 92 -8.89 9.08 -0.65
C GLY A 92 -7.62 9.78 -0.14
N TYR A 93 -7.69 11.08 0.21
CA TYR A 93 -6.56 11.79 0.81
C TYR A 93 -6.47 11.52 2.32
N GLY A 94 -5.26 11.19 2.81
CA GLY A 94 -4.99 10.90 4.22
C GLY A 94 -5.26 12.08 5.16
N PHE A 95 -5.20 13.30 4.64
CA PHE A 95 -5.43 14.54 5.39
C PHE A 95 -6.89 15.05 5.35
N ILE A 96 -7.82 14.29 4.78
CA ILE A 96 -9.26 14.58 4.81
C ILE A 96 -9.96 13.46 5.59
N ALA A 97 -10.43 13.76 6.79
CA ALA A 97 -11.12 12.81 7.67
C ALA A 97 -12.52 12.47 7.15
N ARG A 98 -13.23 13.49 6.64
CA ARG A 98 -14.58 13.36 6.09
C ARG A 98 -14.76 14.22 4.86
N ALA A 99 -15.47 13.72 3.86
CA ALA A 99 -15.92 14.49 2.71
C ALA A 99 -17.29 13.98 2.26
N ASP A 100 -18.27 14.86 2.31
CA ASP A 100 -19.63 14.65 1.83
C ASP A 100 -19.89 15.63 0.69
N VAL A 101 -20.26 15.11 -0.49
CA VAL A 101 -20.58 15.91 -1.67
C VAL A 101 -22.02 15.60 -2.07
N PHE A 102 -22.88 16.60 -1.97
CA PHE A 102 -24.30 16.44 -2.24
C PHE A 102 -24.88 17.65 -2.97
N ALA A 103 -26.04 17.47 -3.57
CA ALA A 103 -26.72 18.53 -4.31
C ALA A 103 -28.04 18.92 -3.66
N VAL A 104 -28.37 20.21 -3.74
CA VAL A 104 -29.62 20.80 -3.31
C VAL A 104 -30.35 21.36 -4.54
N LEU A 105 -31.51 20.76 -4.87
CA LEU A 105 -32.35 21.19 -5.98
C LEU A 105 -32.92 22.60 -5.70
N GLN A 106 -32.77 23.50 -6.65
CA GLN A 106 -33.28 24.87 -6.61
C GLN A 106 -34.65 24.98 -7.27
N SER A 107 -35.38 26.06 -6.99
CA SER A 107 -36.71 26.32 -7.53
C SER A 107 -36.73 26.51 -9.07
N ASP A 108 -35.61 26.87 -9.66
CA ASP A 108 -35.41 27.01 -11.12
C ASP A 108 -35.02 25.71 -11.83
N GLY A 109 -34.95 24.58 -11.08
CA GLY A 109 -34.54 23.28 -11.61
C GLY A 109 -33.02 23.09 -11.71
N SER A 110 -32.22 24.05 -11.26
CA SER A 110 -30.77 23.90 -11.15
C SER A 110 -30.38 23.22 -9.82
N HIS A 111 -29.09 22.83 -9.69
CA HIS A 111 -28.56 22.22 -8.50
C HIS A 111 -27.41 23.04 -7.92
N HIS A 112 -27.50 23.36 -6.64
CA HIS A 112 -26.35 23.80 -5.87
C HIS A 112 -25.62 22.57 -5.33
N VAL A 113 -24.33 22.48 -5.59
CA VAL A 113 -23.48 21.42 -5.02
C VAL A 113 -22.82 21.96 -3.75
N VAL A 114 -22.93 21.19 -2.67
CA VAL A 114 -22.27 21.47 -1.40
C VAL A 114 -21.21 20.40 -1.17
N VAL A 115 -20.01 20.86 -0.88
CA VAL A 115 -18.84 20.03 -0.55
C VAL A 115 -18.48 20.32 0.89
N ASP A 116 -18.92 19.46 1.79
CA ASP A 116 -18.62 19.52 3.23
C ASP A 116 -17.44 18.61 3.52
N THR A 117 -16.32 19.22 3.94
CA THR A 117 -15.09 18.48 4.25
C THR A 117 -14.58 18.81 5.65
N GLN A 118 -13.93 17.84 6.26
CA GLN A 118 -13.22 18.01 7.53
C GLN A 118 -11.79 17.51 7.37
N ASP A 119 -10.85 18.39 7.70
CA ASP A 119 -9.43 18.05 7.68
C ASP A 119 -9.09 17.06 8.81
N GLU A 120 -8.06 16.26 8.57
CA GLU A 120 -7.41 15.40 9.56
C GLU A 120 -6.07 16.04 9.99
N TRP A 121 -5.49 15.56 11.07
CA TRP A 121 -4.15 15.95 11.49
C TRP A 121 -3.13 15.52 10.43
N THR A 122 -2.36 16.47 9.90
CA THR A 122 -1.51 16.27 8.71
C THR A 122 -0.05 16.00 9.04
N THR A 123 0.43 16.53 10.17
CA THR A 123 1.79 16.26 10.63
C THR A 123 1.83 14.90 11.33
N ARG A 124 2.55 13.95 10.77
CA ARG A 124 2.69 12.61 11.34
C ARG A 124 4.10 12.40 11.84
N VAL A 125 4.20 11.76 12.98
CA VAL A 125 5.44 11.23 13.53
C VAL A 125 5.25 9.72 13.65
N ASP A 126 5.90 8.97 12.80
CA ASP A 126 5.92 7.50 12.87
C ASP A 126 7.21 7.09 13.59
N LEU A 127 7.03 6.41 14.71
CA LEU A 127 8.11 5.95 15.57
C LEU A 127 8.00 4.43 15.69
N GLY A 128 8.85 3.72 14.97
CA GLY A 128 8.99 2.27 15.10
C GLY A 128 9.82 1.95 16.36
N ILE A 129 9.20 1.26 17.30
CA ILE A 129 9.86 0.80 18.52
C ILE A 129 9.54 -0.67 18.72
N SER A 130 10.55 -1.48 18.99
CA SER A 130 10.41 -2.86 19.43
C SER A 130 11.07 -3.07 20.80
N PHE A 131 10.62 -4.10 21.49
CA PHE A 131 11.18 -4.56 22.76
C PHE A 131 11.64 -6.00 22.59
N ASP A 132 12.88 -6.15 22.17
CA ASP A 132 13.54 -7.44 22.08
C ASP A 132 14.84 -7.38 22.89
N GLY A 133 14.82 -7.90 24.11
CA GLY A 133 15.95 -7.79 25.06
C GLY A 133 16.29 -6.36 25.50
N GLY A 134 15.50 -5.35 25.09
CA GLY A 134 15.66 -3.92 25.38
C GLY A 134 14.84 -3.06 24.43
N LEU A 135 14.76 -1.76 24.71
CA LEU A 135 14.09 -0.80 23.82
C LEU A 135 14.94 -0.57 22.58
N GLN A 136 14.44 -0.91 21.39
CA GLN A 136 15.08 -0.68 20.11
C GLN A 136 14.27 0.31 19.28
N LEU A 137 14.95 1.29 18.68
CA LEU A 137 14.35 2.22 17.72
C LEU A 137 14.49 1.60 16.32
N GLU A 138 13.36 1.22 15.70
CA GLU A 138 13.32 0.65 14.35
C GLU A 138 13.23 1.71 13.25
N GLY A 139 12.78 2.91 13.59
CA GLY A 139 12.69 4.01 12.66
C GLY A 139 12.01 5.24 13.23
N LEU A 140 12.22 6.34 12.54
CA LEU A 140 11.55 7.61 12.77
C LEU A 140 11.22 8.22 11.40
N GLU A 141 9.97 8.49 11.15
CA GLU A 141 9.53 9.32 10.03
C GLU A 141 8.77 10.54 10.57
N ILE A 142 9.11 11.70 10.08
CA ILE A 142 8.35 12.93 10.29
C ILE A 142 7.85 13.37 8.93
N SER A 143 6.56 13.45 8.78
CA SER A 143 5.90 13.84 7.53
C SER A 143 4.85 14.90 7.76
N GLU A 144 4.70 15.76 6.75
CA GLU A 144 3.56 16.65 6.61
C GLU A 144 2.81 16.24 5.34
N GLU A 145 1.54 15.87 5.49
CA GLU A 145 0.73 15.31 4.38
C GLU A 145 -0.02 16.37 3.57
N ASN A 146 -0.01 17.63 4.02
CA ASN A 146 -0.74 18.71 3.36
C ASN A 146 0.03 20.03 3.36
N VAL A 147 1.29 20.00 2.94
CA VAL A 147 2.16 21.19 2.88
C VAL A 147 1.47 22.33 2.17
N GLY A 148 1.28 23.43 2.88
CA GLY A 148 0.64 24.64 2.34
C GLY A 148 -0.83 24.49 1.97
N GLY A 149 -1.52 23.42 2.39
CA GLY A 149 -2.95 23.20 2.13
C GLY A 149 -3.28 22.78 0.69
N VAL A 150 -2.30 22.25 -0.05
CA VAL A 150 -2.45 21.86 -1.47
C VAL A 150 -2.27 20.36 -1.70
N GLY A 151 -2.35 19.56 -0.63
CA GLY A 151 -2.19 18.11 -0.68
C GLY A 151 -0.76 17.64 -0.98
N ALA A 152 0.22 18.55 -1.04
CA ALA A 152 1.61 18.17 -1.19
C ALA A 152 2.10 17.50 0.10
N GLN A 153 2.87 16.41 -0.04
CA GLN A 153 3.40 15.68 1.10
C GLN A 153 4.92 15.78 1.11
N ALA A 154 5.49 16.04 2.27
CA ALA A 154 6.92 16.04 2.48
C ALA A 154 7.26 15.20 3.71
N ALA A 155 8.27 14.35 3.61
CA ALA A 155 8.73 13.51 4.70
C ALA A 155 10.25 13.48 4.77
N VAL A 156 10.77 13.38 5.99
CA VAL A 156 12.15 13.02 6.29
C VAL A 156 12.10 11.78 7.18
N PHE A 157 12.87 10.78 6.84
CA PHE A 157 12.84 9.52 7.55
C PHE A 157 14.24 8.96 7.83
N LEU A 158 14.33 8.32 8.97
CA LEU A 158 15.42 7.45 9.38
C LEU A 158 14.80 6.07 9.62
N SER A 159 15.11 5.11 8.79
CA SER A 159 14.76 3.72 9.03
C SER A 159 15.98 3.00 9.58
N GLN A 160 15.85 2.46 10.78
CA GLN A 160 16.87 1.61 11.40
C GLN A 160 16.42 0.15 11.46
N ARG A 161 15.44 -0.21 10.62
CA ARG A 161 15.10 -1.63 10.50
C ARG A 161 16.36 -2.40 10.12
N LYS A 162 16.46 -3.62 10.63
CA LYS A 162 17.63 -4.48 10.55
C LYS A 162 18.29 -4.48 9.17
N GLU A 163 17.48 -4.58 8.13
CA GLU A 163 17.92 -4.55 6.72
C GLU A 163 18.06 -3.15 6.12
N ARG A 164 17.53 -2.12 6.74
CA ARG A 164 17.51 -0.77 6.19
C ARG A 164 17.97 0.25 7.20
N LYS A 165 19.17 0.78 6.99
CA LYS A 165 19.63 2.04 7.60
C LYS A 165 19.44 3.18 6.61
N ASP A 166 18.19 3.42 6.21
CA ASP A 166 17.89 4.46 5.24
C ASP A 166 17.75 5.80 5.95
N LEU A 167 18.48 6.80 5.49
CA LEU A 167 18.25 8.20 5.81
C LEU A 167 17.84 8.92 4.52
N GLY A 168 16.66 9.45 4.46
CA GLY A 168 16.15 10.03 3.23
C GLY A 168 15.06 11.06 3.41
N ALA A 169 14.66 11.61 2.27
CA ALA A 169 13.53 12.50 2.15
C ALA A 169 12.60 12.05 1.01
N ARG A 170 11.33 12.35 1.16
CA ARG A 170 10.28 12.07 0.17
C ARG A 170 9.43 13.32 -0.05
N LEU A 171 9.12 13.60 -1.30
CA LEU A 171 8.18 14.63 -1.72
C LEU A 171 7.15 14.01 -2.65
N VAL A 172 5.87 14.24 -2.38
CA VAL A 172 4.75 13.86 -3.24
C VAL A 172 3.95 15.10 -3.58
N LEU A 173 3.73 15.32 -4.86
CA LEU A 173 3.01 16.46 -5.40
C LEU A 173 1.79 15.94 -6.17
N PRO A 174 0.60 15.93 -5.59
CA PRO A 174 -0.61 15.70 -6.35
C PRO A 174 -0.83 16.87 -7.30
N ARG A 175 -1.37 16.60 -8.47
CA ARG A 175 -1.71 17.64 -9.47
C ARG A 175 -0.51 18.50 -9.91
N LEU A 176 0.58 17.84 -10.28
CA LEU A 176 1.79 18.50 -10.77
C LEU A 176 1.43 19.51 -11.90
N LEU A 177 1.88 20.75 -11.75
CA LEU A 177 1.60 21.86 -12.68
C LEU A 177 0.10 22.10 -12.95
N GLY A 178 -0.77 21.81 -11.98
CA GLY A 178 -2.22 21.99 -12.10
C GLY A 178 -2.93 20.92 -12.94
N SER A 179 -2.20 19.94 -13.48
CA SER A 179 -2.77 18.77 -14.14
C SER A 179 -3.24 17.73 -13.12
N ARG A 180 -3.86 16.65 -13.57
CA ARG A 180 -4.15 15.48 -12.72
C ARG A 180 -2.97 14.48 -12.65
N THR A 181 -1.79 14.92 -13.03
CA THR A 181 -0.56 14.12 -12.92
C THR A 181 0.00 14.26 -11.53
N ASP A 182 0.25 13.14 -10.87
CA ASP A 182 0.92 13.08 -9.58
C ASP A 182 2.42 12.85 -9.79
N GLY A 183 3.24 13.57 -9.05
CA GLY A 183 4.69 13.41 -9.02
C GLY A 183 5.14 12.94 -7.64
N ALA A 184 6.06 12.01 -7.58
CA ALA A 184 6.73 11.62 -6.35
C ALA A 184 8.23 11.46 -6.58
N VAL A 185 9.02 11.91 -5.63
CA VAL A 185 10.48 11.68 -5.59
C VAL A 185 10.90 11.35 -4.18
N SER A 186 11.78 10.37 -4.05
CA SER A 186 12.39 9.98 -2.80
C SER A 186 13.88 9.73 -3.05
N ALA A 187 14.74 10.22 -2.18
CA ALA A 187 16.18 10.02 -2.30
C ALA A 187 16.84 10.01 -0.94
N GLY A 188 17.97 9.33 -0.84
CA GLY A 188 18.71 9.23 0.41
C GLY A 188 19.89 8.28 0.34
N ARG A 189 20.32 7.87 1.53
CA ARG A 189 21.38 6.89 1.73
C ARG A 189 20.81 5.62 2.33
N THR A 190 21.30 4.48 1.86
CA THR A 190 21.09 3.17 2.46
C THR A 190 22.29 2.80 3.33
N ARG A 191 22.27 1.62 3.95
CA ARG A 191 23.43 1.07 4.64
C ARG A 191 24.63 0.92 3.70
N ASP A 192 24.40 0.44 2.48
CA ASP A 192 25.46 0.02 1.53
C ASP A 192 25.65 0.99 0.36
N GLY A 193 24.97 2.15 0.36
CA GLY A 193 25.08 3.13 -0.71
C GLY A 193 24.00 4.20 -0.69
N SER A 194 23.21 4.27 -1.75
CA SER A 194 22.21 5.31 -1.95
C SER A 194 20.96 4.79 -2.64
N PHE A 195 19.89 5.59 -2.58
CA PHE A 195 18.69 5.32 -3.37
C PHE A 195 18.14 6.60 -3.99
N VAL A 196 17.50 6.43 -5.14
CA VAL A 196 16.67 7.43 -5.81
C VAL A 196 15.47 6.72 -6.41
N GLU A 197 14.30 7.20 -6.08
CA GLU A 197 13.03 6.70 -6.62
C GLU A 197 12.22 7.88 -7.14
N GLN A 198 11.63 7.74 -8.31
CA GLN A 198 10.82 8.77 -8.93
C GLN A 198 9.60 8.12 -9.61
N ARG A 199 8.45 8.78 -9.50
CA ARG A 199 7.20 8.37 -10.13
C ARG A 199 6.49 9.59 -10.70
N LEU A 200 6.03 9.47 -11.94
CA LEU A 200 5.04 10.35 -12.54
C LEU A 200 3.85 9.48 -12.95
N ALA A 201 2.66 9.88 -12.55
CA ALA A 201 1.46 9.12 -12.84
C ALA A 201 0.29 10.05 -13.16
N TYR A 202 -0.36 9.82 -14.29
CA TYR A 202 -1.70 10.32 -14.56
C TYR A 202 -2.65 9.15 -14.28
N PRO A 203 -3.26 9.06 -13.09
CA PRO A 203 -4.05 7.90 -12.71
C PRO A 203 -5.42 7.91 -13.41
N PHE A 204 -6.08 6.77 -13.44
CA PHE A 204 -7.52 6.76 -13.67
C PHE A 204 -8.21 7.58 -12.57
N VAL A 205 -8.96 8.58 -12.95
CA VAL A 205 -9.65 9.46 -12.01
C VAL A 205 -11.00 8.86 -11.67
N GLY A 206 -11.14 8.37 -10.45
CA GLY A 206 -12.34 7.66 -10.03
C GLY A 206 -12.68 6.47 -10.93
N GLU A 207 -13.94 6.08 -10.97
CA GLU A 207 -14.44 5.06 -11.90
C GLU A 207 -14.77 5.63 -13.30
N VAL A 208 -14.72 6.96 -13.46
CA VAL A 208 -15.05 7.65 -14.72
C VAL A 208 -13.83 7.92 -15.61
N GLY A 209 -12.62 7.96 -15.06
CA GLY A 209 -11.38 8.16 -15.82
C GLY A 209 -11.14 7.05 -16.84
N ARG A 210 -10.80 7.43 -18.07
CA ARG A 210 -10.69 6.50 -19.20
C ARG A 210 -9.26 6.16 -19.60
N ILE A 211 -8.29 6.98 -19.23
CA ILE A 211 -6.88 6.81 -19.60
C ILE A 211 -6.02 6.99 -18.34
N ALA A 212 -4.99 6.19 -18.23
CA ALA A 212 -3.93 6.34 -17.25
C ALA A 212 -2.56 6.19 -17.91
N LEU A 213 -1.59 6.96 -17.40
CA LEU A 213 -0.19 6.90 -17.80
C LEU A 213 0.67 6.80 -16.56
N ARG A 214 1.76 6.05 -16.63
CA ARG A 214 2.69 5.92 -15.53
C ARG A 214 4.11 5.80 -16.04
N GLN A 215 5.01 6.51 -15.37
CA GLN A 215 6.45 6.38 -15.52
C GLN A 215 7.05 6.25 -14.13
N THR A 216 7.95 5.27 -13.94
CA THR A 216 8.71 5.10 -12.71
C THR A 216 10.19 4.90 -13.03
N PHE A 217 11.00 5.37 -12.10
CA PHE A 217 12.43 5.09 -12.04
C PHE A 217 12.79 4.76 -10.60
N ARG A 218 13.55 3.69 -10.41
CA ARG A 218 14.12 3.31 -9.13
C ARG A 218 15.54 2.85 -9.34
N ARG A 219 16.45 3.34 -8.49
CA ARG A 219 17.80 2.83 -8.31
C ARG A 219 18.10 2.79 -6.84
N ARG A 220 18.51 1.62 -6.34
CA ARG A 220 18.71 1.42 -4.92
C ARG A 220 19.82 0.41 -4.66
N ASP A 221 20.83 0.81 -3.89
CA ASP A 221 21.75 -0.11 -3.25
C ASP A 221 21.03 -0.73 -2.05
N GLU A 222 20.82 -2.02 -2.06
CA GLU A 222 20.03 -2.77 -1.08
C GLU A 222 20.85 -3.90 -0.46
N LEU A 223 20.39 -4.33 0.71
CA LEU A 223 20.87 -5.48 1.43
C LEU A 223 19.73 -6.49 1.58
N PHE A 224 19.94 -7.75 1.20
CA PHE A 224 19.02 -8.82 1.51
C PHE A 224 19.56 -9.60 2.71
N PRO A 225 18.92 -9.50 3.90
CA PRO A 225 19.31 -10.28 5.05
C PRO A 225 18.61 -11.64 5.01
N PHE A 226 19.36 -12.70 4.85
CA PHE A 226 18.85 -14.03 5.11
C PHE A 226 18.95 -14.31 6.61
N VAL A 227 17.81 -14.51 7.26
CA VAL A 227 17.77 -14.94 8.66
C VAL A 227 18.45 -16.29 8.75
N ALA A 228 19.50 -16.37 9.54
CA ALA A 228 20.33 -17.56 9.69
C ALA A 228 19.77 -18.42 10.85
N SER A 229 19.60 -19.70 10.60
CA SER A 229 19.02 -20.64 11.55
C SER A 229 19.57 -22.03 11.29
N GLY A 230 19.85 -22.77 12.34
CA GLY A 230 20.27 -24.17 12.23
C GLY A 230 21.45 -24.55 13.12
N PRO A 231 21.80 -25.84 13.18
CA PRO A 231 22.94 -26.35 13.98
C PRO A 231 24.26 -25.78 13.48
N GLY A 232 25.07 -25.23 14.38
CA GLY A 232 26.41 -24.68 14.06
C GLY A 232 26.41 -23.28 13.45
N VAL A 233 25.26 -22.61 13.39
CA VAL A 233 25.16 -21.21 13.00
C VAL A 233 25.25 -20.37 14.27
N ASP A 234 26.25 -19.49 14.35
CA ASP A 234 26.55 -18.62 15.49
C ASP A 234 26.33 -17.13 15.17
N TYR A 235 25.74 -16.84 14.02
CA TYR A 235 25.37 -15.49 13.58
C TYR A 235 23.86 -15.40 13.30
N SER A 236 23.32 -14.20 13.36
CA SER A 236 21.88 -13.97 13.18
C SER A 236 21.46 -13.89 11.71
N HIS A 237 22.32 -13.32 10.84
CA HIS A 237 21.99 -13.10 9.44
C HIS A 237 23.20 -13.30 8.52
N LEU A 238 22.91 -13.77 7.30
CA LEU A 238 23.81 -13.71 6.16
C LEU A 238 23.34 -12.58 5.25
N LEU A 239 24.20 -11.57 5.06
CA LEU A 239 23.89 -10.33 4.38
C LEU A 239 24.37 -10.38 2.93
N LEU A 240 23.45 -10.16 1.98
CA LEU A 240 23.72 -10.15 0.56
C LEU A 240 23.48 -8.75 -0.03
N PRO A 241 24.54 -7.95 -0.30
CA PRO A 241 24.40 -6.67 -0.97
C PRO A 241 24.05 -6.84 -2.45
N TYR A 242 23.17 -5.97 -2.96
CA TYR A 242 22.80 -5.94 -4.38
C TYR A 242 22.34 -4.56 -4.82
N LEU A 243 22.44 -4.28 -6.12
CA LEU A 243 21.87 -3.12 -6.76
C LEU A 243 20.58 -3.51 -7.49
N ASP A 244 19.49 -2.80 -7.19
CA ASP A 244 18.18 -2.92 -7.85
C ASP A 244 17.91 -1.65 -8.67
N GLU A 245 17.82 -1.80 -9.99
CA GLU A 245 17.44 -0.72 -10.90
C GLU A 245 16.20 -1.10 -11.69
N ARG A 246 15.21 -0.18 -11.73
CA ARG A 246 13.96 -0.38 -12.47
C ARG A 246 13.55 0.88 -13.20
N VAL A 247 13.10 0.71 -14.43
CA VAL A 247 12.49 1.75 -15.25
C VAL A 247 11.21 1.18 -15.84
N GLU A 248 10.14 1.93 -15.79
CA GLU A 248 8.85 1.54 -16.35
C GLU A 248 8.19 2.73 -17.03
N LEU A 249 7.59 2.47 -18.19
CA LEU A 249 6.67 3.39 -18.87
C LEU A 249 5.45 2.59 -19.31
N SER A 250 4.25 2.98 -18.90
CA SER A 250 3.04 2.24 -19.21
C SER A 250 1.84 3.16 -19.45
N VAL A 251 0.90 2.65 -20.26
CA VAL A 251 -0.36 3.29 -20.61
C VAL A 251 -1.49 2.29 -20.52
N ALA A 252 -2.63 2.71 -20.02
CA ALA A 252 -3.85 1.90 -20.01
C ALA A 252 -5.09 2.72 -20.34
N GLY A 253 -6.07 2.03 -20.93
CA GLY A 253 -7.40 2.53 -21.18
C GLY A 253 -8.46 1.72 -20.44
N ARG A 254 -9.58 2.36 -20.08
CA ARG A 254 -10.79 1.75 -19.54
C ARG A 254 -11.94 1.85 -20.52
N LEU A 255 -12.62 0.73 -20.71
CA LEU A 255 -13.82 0.59 -21.54
C LEU A 255 -14.98 0.09 -20.65
N GLY A 256 -16.21 0.46 -20.98
CA GLY A 256 -17.41 0.07 -20.22
C GLY A 256 -17.95 1.19 -19.35
N GLU A 257 -18.91 0.87 -18.50
CA GLU A 257 -19.57 1.79 -17.57
C GLU A 257 -19.00 1.66 -16.15
N PRO A 258 -19.05 2.71 -15.32
CA PRO A 258 -18.72 2.62 -13.90
C PRO A 258 -19.40 1.42 -13.22
N GLY A 259 -18.63 0.64 -12.46
CA GLY A 259 -19.08 -0.63 -11.90
C GLY A 259 -18.91 -1.85 -12.80
N SER A 260 -18.58 -1.67 -14.11
CA SER A 260 -18.28 -2.76 -15.05
C SER A 260 -17.26 -2.29 -16.09
N LEU A 261 -16.01 -2.26 -15.72
CA LEU A 261 -14.92 -1.71 -16.52
C LEU A 261 -13.96 -2.80 -16.98
N THR A 262 -13.64 -2.78 -18.26
CA THR A 262 -12.55 -3.57 -18.85
C THR A 262 -11.32 -2.68 -19.01
N LEU A 263 -10.18 -3.15 -18.53
CA LEU A 263 -8.88 -2.52 -18.67
C LEU A 263 -8.08 -3.19 -19.76
N ILE A 264 -7.43 -2.38 -20.60
CA ILE A 264 -6.44 -2.85 -21.58
C ILE A 264 -5.27 -1.87 -21.55
N GLY A 265 -4.05 -2.39 -21.51
CA GLY A 265 -2.88 -1.55 -21.50
C GLY A 265 -1.61 -2.23 -21.98
N ALA A 266 -0.58 -1.41 -22.15
CA ALA A 266 0.75 -1.88 -22.51
C ALA A 266 1.82 -1.04 -21.81
N GLY A 267 3.00 -1.61 -21.65
CA GLY A 267 4.14 -0.93 -21.04
C GLY A 267 5.47 -1.53 -21.47
N LEU A 268 6.50 -0.71 -21.32
CA LEU A 268 7.89 -1.13 -21.45
C LEU A 268 8.54 -1.03 -20.06
N SER A 269 9.17 -2.10 -19.62
CA SER A 269 9.93 -2.13 -18.37
C SER A 269 11.36 -2.61 -18.62
N ARG A 270 12.29 -2.09 -17.79
CA ARG A 270 13.64 -2.62 -17.63
C ARG A 270 13.91 -2.82 -16.17
N GLU A 271 14.35 -3.99 -15.82
CA GLU A 271 14.74 -4.39 -14.48
C GLU A 271 16.18 -4.89 -14.52
N SER A 272 17.00 -4.45 -13.57
CA SER A 272 18.36 -4.91 -13.41
C SER A 272 18.62 -5.29 -11.96
N LEU A 273 19.15 -6.48 -11.76
CA LEU A 273 19.62 -6.97 -10.48
C LEU A 273 21.10 -7.33 -10.62
N GLU A 274 21.94 -6.69 -9.82
CA GLU A 274 23.39 -6.87 -9.87
C GLU A 274 23.92 -7.19 -8.47
N PHE A 275 24.66 -8.28 -8.35
CA PHE A 275 25.38 -8.69 -7.14
C PHE A 275 26.84 -8.31 -7.29
N ARG A 276 27.18 -7.09 -6.81
CA ARG A 276 28.53 -6.57 -6.92
C ARG A 276 29.48 -7.30 -5.99
N ASP A 277 30.66 -7.59 -6.49
CA ASP A 277 31.75 -8.22 -5.73
C ASP A 277 31.34 -9.55 -5.03
N PHE A 278 30.26 -10.19 -5.49
CA PHE A 278 29.88 -11.52 -5.00
C PHE A 278 30.95 -12.57 -5.42
N PRO A 279 31.40 -13.46 -4.53
CA PRO A 279 30.95 -13.68 -3.15
C PRO A 279 31.72 -12.86 -2.08
N SER A 280 32.71 -12.08 -2.43
CA SER A 280 33.57 -11.36 -1.47
C SER A 280 32.83 -10.25 -0.68
N SER A 281 31.67 -9.82 -1.18
CA SER A 281 30.81 -8.84 -0.52
C SER A 281 29.89 -9.43 0.55
N LEU A 282 29.89 -10.76 0.74
CA LEU A 282 29.04 -11.40 1.74
C LEU A 282 29.55 -11.11 3.16
N GLU A 283 28.64 -10.69 4.02
CA GLU A 283 28.89 -10.47 5.44
C GLU A 283 27.91 -11.30 6.30
N ILE A 284 28.33 -11.60 7.51
CA ILE A 284 27.46 -12.11 8.57
C ILE A 284 27.21 -11.01 9.59
N ALA A 285 26.02 -10.98 10.17
CA ALA A 285 25.66 -10.07 11.24
C ALA A 285 25.44 -10.83 12.55
N PHE A 286 25.81 -10.18 13.65
CA PHE A 286 25.57 -10.65 15.01
C PHE A 286 24.53 -9.71 15.64
N GLY A 287 23.49 -10.29 16.21
CA GLY A 287 22.38 -9.52 16.78
C GLY A 287 21.43 -8.94 15.71
N ASN A 288 20.41 -8.27 16.20
CA ASN A 288 19.26 -7.86 15.38
C ASN A 288 19.42 -6.47 14.74
N ASP A 289 20.43 -5.70 15.09
CA ASP A 289 20.62 -4.33 14.61
C ASP A 289 21.69 -4.21 13.50
N PHE A 290 22.33 -5.34 13.11
CA PHE A 290 23.49 -5.38 12.21
C PHE A 290 24.61 -4.42 12.62
N GLY A 291 24.68 -4.09 13.90
CA GLY A 291 25.69 -3.19 14.45
C GLY A 291 27.11 -3.77 14.39
N SER A 292 27.23 -5.09 14.42
CA SER A 292 28.47 -5.84 14.31
C SER A 292 28.40 -6.81 13.14
N THR A 293 29.29 -6.67 12.16
CA THR A 293 29.42 -7.57 11.01
C THR A 293 30.83 -8.12 10.89
N ALA A 294 30.94 -9.24 10.19
CA ALA A 294 32.20 -9.86 9.82
C ALA A 294 32.07 -10.48 8.40
N PRO A 295 33.18 -10.70 7.68
CA PRO A 295 33.13 -11.46 6.42
C PRO A 295 32.45 -12.82 6.61
N ALA A 296 31.67 -13.23 5.63
CA ALA A 296 30.97 -14.51 5.68
C ALA A 296 31.97 -15.68 5.70
N PRO A 297 31.66 -16.79 6.41
CA PRO A 297 32.47 -18.00 6.39
C PRO A 297 32.63 -18.59 4.98
N GLU A 298 33.74 -19.29 4.73
CA GLU A 298 33.95 -20.02 3.48
C GLU A 298 32.81 -20.99 3.20
N GLY A 299 32.33 -21.02 1.95
CA GLY A 299 31.20 -21.86 1.54
C GLY A 299 29.82 -21.22 1.71
N SER A 300 29.70 -20.02 2.29
CA SER A 300 28.44 -19.29 2.38
C SER A 300 27.86 -18.95 1.01
N ASP A 301 28.70 -18.75 0.00
CA ASP A 301 28.30 -18.52 -1.39
C ASP A 301 27.50 -19.70 -1.96
N ALA A 302 27.85 -20.93 -1.59
CA ALA A 302 27.15 -22.12 -2.06
C ALA A 302 25.68 -22.18 -1.55
N LEU A 303 25.39 -21.61 -0.38
CA LEU A 303 24.04 -21.50 0.15
C LEU A 303 23.17 -20.56 -0.68
N LEU A 304 23.78 -19.53 -1.27
CA LEU A 304 23.09 -18.49 -2.04
C LEU A 304 23.14 -18.73 -3.56
N ALA A 305 23.90 -19.71 -4.03
CA ALA A 305 24.18 -19.91 -5.45
C ALA A 305 22.94 -19.96 -6.35
N ALA A 306 21.83 -20.52 -5.82
CA ALA A 306 20.56 -20.59 -6.55
C ALA A 306 19.82 -19.25 -6.65
N GLN A 307 20.11 -18.28 -5.79
CA GLN A 307 19.37 -17.02 -5.66
C GLN A 307 20.20 -15.78 -5.96
N THR A 308 21.42 -15.94 -6.50
CA THR A 308 22.33 -14.84 -6.82
C THR A 308 22.54 -14.68 -8.32
N HIS A 309 21.48 -14.89 -9.10
CA HIS A 309 21.55 -14.74 -10.55
C HIS A 309 21.27 -13.31 -10.97
N GLY A 310 22.32 -12.58 -11.32
CA GLY A 310 22.23 -11.24 -11.87
C GLY A 310 21.56 -11.23 -13.26
N ALA A 311 20.64 -10.33 -13.47
CA ALA A 311 19.96 -10.17 -14.74
C ALA A 311 19.57 -8.72 -14.99
N ALA A 312 19.65 -8.27 -16.24
CA ALA A 312 19.05 -7.03 -16.70
C ALA A 312 18.08 -7.39 -17.84
N THR A 313 16.79 -7.29 -17.58
CA THR A 313 15.75 -7.73 -18.52
C THR A 313 14.89 -6.55 -18.95
N THR A 314 14.76 -6.37 -20.26
CA THR A 314 13.81 -5.41 -20.85
C THR A 314 12.62 -6.17 -21.38
N ARG A 315 11.38 -5.78 -21.00
CA ARG A 315 10.14 -6.46 -21.39
C ARG A 315 9.15 -5.50 -22.00
N LEU A 316 8.46 -6.02 -23.03
CA LEU A 316 7.19 -5.48 -23.49
C LEU A 316 6.09 -6.16 -22.67
N ASN A 317 5.30 -5.38 -21.95
CA ASN A 317 4.23 -5.87 -21.10
C ASN A 317 2.87 -5.52 -21.71
N LEU A 318 1.94 -6.46 -21.63
CA LEU A 318 0.52 -6.28 -21.94
C LEU A 318 -0.28 -6.57 -20.68
N PHE A 319 -1.32 -5.82 -20.43
CA PHE A 319 -2.21 -6.04 -19.30
C PHE A 319 -3.67 -5.91 -19.71
N VAL A 320 -4.46 -6.81 -19.14
CA VAL A 320 -5.91 -6.87 -19.31
C VAL A 320 -6.52 -7.03 -17.93
N GLY A 321 -7.61 -6.34 -17.66
CA GLY A 321 -8.33 -6.45 -16.40
C GLY A 321 -9.83 -6.33 -16.59
N GLN A 322 -10.57 -6.93 -15.67
CA GLN A 322 -12.01 -6.76 -15.54
C GLN A 322 -12.31 -6.31 -14.12
N ARG A 323 -13.00 -5.18 -14.00
CA ARG A 323 -13.32 -4.54 -12.73
C ARG A 323 -14.82 -4.30 -12.63
N ASN A 324 -15.47 -5.13 -11.81
CA ASN A 324 -16.90 -5.05 -11.51
C ASN A 324 -17.05 -4.71 -10.04
N LEU A 325 -16.83 -3.45 -9.68
CA LEU A 325 -16.79 -2.99 -8.30
C LEU A 325 -17.84 -1.93 -8.02
N ARG A 326 -18.35 -1.95 -6.81
CA ARG A 326 -19.07 -0.86 -6.16
C ARG A 326 -18.39 -0.54 -4.83
N PHE A 327 -18.60 0.66 -4.33
CA PHE A 327 -18.05 1.10 -3.05
C PHE A 327 -19.17 1.23 -2.03
N ALA A 328 -18.83 0.99 -0.77
CA ALA A 328 -19.71 1.24 0.36
C ALA A 328 -18.90 1.92 1.48
N SER A 329 -19.46 3.01 2.03
CA SER A 329 -18.85 3.71 3.15
C SER A 329 -19.33 3.07 4.46
N VAL A 330 -18.40 2.63 5.30
CA VAL A 330 -18.67 1.93 6.56
C VAL A 330 -17.81 2.47 7.69
N GLN A 331 -18.25 2.28 8.92
CA GLN A 331 -17.51 2.61 10.15
C GLN A 331 -17.34 1.38 11.03
N GLY A 332 -16.31 1.38 11.89
CA GLY A 332 -16.12 0.35 12.91
C GLY A 332 -15.58 -0.98 12.38
N LEU A 333 -14.77 -0.97 11.31
CA LEU A 333 -14.05 -2.15 10.83
C LEU A 333 -12.62 -2.13 11.37
N ASP A 334 -11.72 -1.41 10.71
CA ASP A 334 -10.32 -1.23 11.15
C ASP A 334 -10.14 0.08 11.88
N ALA A 335 -10.64 1.18 11.32
CA ALA A 335 -10.80 2.44 12.04
C ALA A 335 -11.94 2.33 13.05
N LEU A 336 -11.74 2.87 14.26
CA LEU A 336 -12.75 2.80 15.33
C LEU A 336 -13.99 3.65 14.99
N GLY A 337 -13.80 4.94 14.77
CA GLY A 337 -14.84 5.91 14.44
C GLY A 337 -14.78 6.46 13.02
N GLY A 338 -13.68 6.27 12.31
CA GLY A 338 -13.47 6.78 10.95
C GLY A 338 -14.31 6.09 9.89
N VAL A 339 -14.70 6.83 8.86
CA VAL A 339 -15.39 6.29 7.68
C VAL A 339 -14.36 5.65 6.75
N GLN A 340 -14.64 4.44 6.30
CA GLN A 340 -13.82 3.68 5.36
C GLN A 340 -14.65 3.30 4.15
N ASP A 341 -14.14 3.57 2.95
CA ASP A 341 -14.76 3.10 1.71
C ASP A 341 -14.23 1.70 1.39
N ILE A 342 -15.12 0.72 1.38
CA ILE A 342 -14.81 -0.67 1.06
C ILE A 342 -15.21 -1.00 -0.37
N GLN A 343 -14.42 -1.86 -1.02
CA GLN A 343 -14.69 -2.38 -2.35
C GLN A 343 -15.56 -3.65 -2.24
N LEU A 344 -16.64 -3.70 -3.01
CA LEU A 344 -17.52 -4.86 -3.12
C LEU A 344 -17.64 -5.25 -4.59
N GLY A 345 -17.63 -6.55 -4.88
CA GLY A 345 -17.64 -7.06 -6.23
C GLY A 345 -16.34 -7.77 -6.58
N MET A 346 -15.88 -7.70 -7.82
CA MET A 346 -14.75 -8.47 -8.32
C MET A 346 -13.81 -7.61 -9.17
N ASP A 347 -12.50 -7.79 -8.98
CA ASP A 347 -11.44 -7.20 -9.79
C ASP A 347 -10.43 -8.31 -10.16
N VAL A 348 -10.19 -8.49 -11.46
CA VAL A 348 -9.24 -9.46 -11.99
C VAL A 348 -8.28 -8.76 -12.93
N GLY A 349 -6.99 -8.99 -12.75
CA GLY A 349 -5.96 -8.44 -13.61
C GLY A 349 -4.95 -9.48 -14.05
N LEU A 350 -4.63 -9.50 -15.36
CA LEU A 350 -3.58 -10.31 -15.96
C LEU A 350 -2.53 -9.40 -16.57
N THR A 351 -1.27 -9.64 -16.26
CA THR A 351 -0.11 -9.04 -16.93
C THR A 351 0.70 -10.14 -17.60
N LEU A 352 1.08 -9.92 -18.85
CA LEU A 352 1.99 -10.77 -19.60
C LEU A 352 3.14 -9.92 -20.11
N GLY A 353 4.38 -10.31 -19.82
CA GLY A 353 5.59 -9.59 -20.19
C GLY A 353 6.53 -10.47 -20.99
N ARG A 354 6.84 -10.10 -22.23
CA ARG A 354 7.83 -10.80 -23.05
C ARG A 354 9.17 -10.08 -23.03
N SER A 355 10.24 -10.78 -22.68
CA SER A 355 11.58 -10.24 -22.74
C SER A 355 12.02 -9.93 -24.17
N ILE A 356 12.80 -8.87 -24.36
CA ILE A 356 13.39 -8.47 -25.62
C ILE A 356 14.88 -8.82 -25.54
N GLY A 357 15.27 -9.94 -26.16
CA GLY A 357 16.61 -10.51 -26.03
C GLY A 357 17.73 -9.55 -26.41
N ALA A 358 17.52 -8.69 -27.42
CA ALA A 358 18.51 -7.68 -27.82
C ALA A 358 18.85 -6.65 -26.73
N PHE A 359 17.97 -6.47 -25.75
CA PHE A 359 18.11 -5.51 -24.63
C PHE A 359 18.14 -6.19 -23.26
N SER A 360 18.37 -7.50 -23.24
CA SER A 360 18.37 -8.28 -22.00
C SER A 360 19.69 -9.04 -21.86
N THR A 361 20.19 -9.11 -20.62
CA THR A 361 21.39 -9.86 -20.26
C THR A 361 21.12 -10.67 -19.00
N SER A 362 21.76 -11.80 -18.85
CA SER A 362 21.64 -12.64 -17.65
C SER A 362 22.95 -13.40 -17.40
N THR A 363 23.24 -13.69 -16.15
CA THR A 363 24.29 -14.67 -15.78
C THR A 363 23.81 -16.12 -15.97
N LEU A 364 22.49 -16.32 -16.13
CA LEU A 364 21.91 -17.59 -16.55
C LEU A 364 22.10 -17.83 -18.06
N PRO A 365 21.98 -19.09 -18.53
CA PRO A 365 22.15 -19.43 -19.95
C PRO A 365 21.19 -18.71 -20.91
N SER A 366 20.08 -18.18 -20.41
CA SER A 366 19.11 -17.43 -21.22
C SER A 366 18.52 -16.25 -20.46
N ALA A 367 18.49 -15.08 -21.11
CA ALA A 367 17.71 -13.91 -20.71
C ALA A 367 16.29 -13.91 -21.34
N ASP A 368 15.93 -14.98 -22.04
CA ASP A 368 14.66 -15.09 -22.75
C ASP A 368 13.57 -15.69 -21.87
N ASP A 369 12.58 -14.88 -21.55
CA ASP A 369 11.48 -15.30 -20.67
C ASP A 369 10.12 -14.73 -21.08
N LEU A 370 9.08 -15.37 -20.57
CA LEU A 370 7.72 -14.88 -20.53
C LEU A 370 7.29 -14.71 -19.06
N TYR A 371 7.10 -13.49 -18.63
CA TYR A 371 6.52 -13.18 -17.32
C TYR A 371 5.00 -13.24 -17.36
N GLY A 372 4.40 -13.81 -16.31
CA GLY A 372 2.96 -13.81 -16.09
C GLY A 372 2.62 -13.38 -14.66
N ARG A 373 1.61 -12.55 -14.49
CA ARG A 373 1.03 -12.20 -13.18
C ARG A 373 -0.48 -12.18 -13.28
N LEU A 374 -1.12 -12.97 -12.44
CA LEU A 374 -2.57 -12.96 -12.22
C LEU A 374 -2.84 -12.34 -10.84
N ARG A 375 -3.79 -11.41 -10.78
CA ARG A 375 -4.31 -10.84 -9.55
C ARG A 375 -5.83 -10.99 -9.53
N PHE A 376 -6.36 -11.31 -8.36
CA PHE A 376 -7.79 -11.48 -8.14
C PHE A 376 -8.20 -10.82 -6.82
N PHE A 377 -9.31 -10.11 -6.84
CA PHE A 377 -9.99 -9.59 -5.65
C PHE A 377 -11.48 -9.86 -5.76
N ALA A 378 -12.11 -10.24 -4.64
CA ALA A 378 -13.56 -10.33 -4.50
C ALA A 378 -13.98 -9.83 -3.12
N GLY A 379 -15.03 -9.00 -3.09
CA GLY A 379 -15.66 -8.50 -1.87
C GLY A 379 -17.15 -8.74 -1.89
N HIS A 380 -17.71 -9.26 -0.80
CA HIS A 380 -19.11 -9.58 -0.67
C HIS A 380 -19.71 -9.06 0.65
N ASP A 381 -20.92 -8.52 0.58
CA ASP A 381 -21.70 -8.03 1.72
C ASP A 381 -23.02 -8.80 1.83
N PRO A 382 -23.12 -9.82 2.70
CA PRO A 382 -24.38 -10.49 3.00
C PRO A 382 -25.25 -9.75 4.04
N GLY A 383 -24.95 -8.49 4.37
CA GLY A 383 -25.77 -7.58 5.17
C GLY A 383 -25.30 -7.33 6.60
N THR A 384 -24.74 -8.31 7.31
CA THR A 384 -24.18 -8.16 8.67
C THR A 384 -22.67 -8.36 8.72
N SER A 385 -22.11 -8.83 7.63
CA SER A 385 -20.71 -9.19 7.52
C SER A 385 -20.14 -8.67 6.21
N PHE A 386 -18.84 -8.58 6.15
CA PHE A 386 -18.09 -8.36 4.92
C PHE A 386 -17.09 -9.48 4.78
N ILE A 387 -17.01 -10.07 3.60
CA ILE A 387 -16.09 -11.16 3.29
C ILE A 387 -15.29 -10.75 2.07
N PHE A 388 -13.96 -10.89 2.15
CA PHE A 388 -13.04 -10.50 1.11
C PHE A 388 -12.05 -11.63 0.81
N PHE A 389 -11.75 -11.78 -0.46
CA PHE A 389 -10.65 -12.61 -0.93
C PHE A 389 -9.74 -11.75 -1.81
N ALA A 390 -8.44 -11.80 -1.55
CA ALA A 390 -7.41 -11.22 -2.40
C ALA A 390 -6.35 -12.27 -2.69
N GLY A 391 -5.87 -12.34 -3.92
CA GLY A 391 -4.85 -13.30 -4.29
C GLY A 391 -4.02 -12.85 -5.48
N GLY A 392 -2.80 -13.35 -5.54
CA GLY A 392 -1.84 -13.11 -6.60
C GLY A 392 -0.99 -14.32 -6.89
N LEU A 393 -0.70 -14.55 -8.15
CA LEU A 393 0.26 -15.55 -8.62
C LEU A 393 1.09 -14.91 -9.71
N GLU A 394 2.41 -14.95 -9.59
CA GLU A 394 3.34 -14.44 -10.60
C GLU A 394 4.50 -15.39 -10.79
N GLY A 395 5.17 -15.31 -11.95
CA GLY A 395 6.34 -16.11 -12.24
C GLY A 395 6.85 -15.86 -13.65
N ARG A 396 8.02 -16.44 -13.96
CA ARG A 396 8.66 -16.36 -15.26
C ARG A 396 8.80 -17.75 -15.87
N GLN A 397 8.36 -17.94 -17.09
CA GLN A 397 8.70 -19.11 -17.90
C GLN A 397 9.99 -18.78 -18.67
N VAL A 398 11.09 -19.39 -18.28
CA VAL A 398 12.40 -19.19 -18.94
C VAL A 398 12.52 -20.17 -20.12
N PHE A 399 12.96 -19.66 -21.28
CA PHE A 399 13.23 -20.45 -22.48
C PHE A 399 14.73 -20.60 -22.65
N SER A 400 15.28 -21.77 -22.32
CA SER A 400 16.71 -22.03 -22.40
C SER A 400 17.02 -22.98 -23.55
N GLN A 401 18.15 -22.72 -24.26
CA GLN A 401 18.63 -23.60 -25.33
C GLN A 401 19.61 -24.67 -24.79
N GLY A 402 19.59 -25.00 -23.52
CA GLY A 402 20.59 -25.87 -22.88
C GLY A 402 20.01 -27.03 -22.07
N ALA A 403 20.91 -27.85 -21.51
CA ALA A 403 20.59 -29.08 -20.75
C ALA A 403 19.75 -28.87 -19.48
N ASN A 404 19.60 -27.62 -19.00
CA ASN A 404 18.81 -27.29 -17.80
C ASN A 404 17.33 -27.04 -18.10
N GLY A 405 16.88 -27.18 -19.33
CA GLY A 405 15.46 -27.18 -19.73
C GLY A 405 14.71 -25.86 -19.50
N ASP A 406 13.62 -25.73 -20.22
CA ASP A 406 12.59 -24.70 -19.98
C ASP A 406 11.95 -24.92 -18.61
N GLY A 407 11.65 -23.86 -17.86
CA GLY A 407 11.02 -24.02 -16.56
C GLY A 407 10.48 -22.71 -15.98
N TRP A 408 9.56 -22.87 -15.03
CA TRP A 408 9.06 -21.76 -14.24
C TRP A 408 10.09 -21.37 -13.17
N ARG A 409 10.33 -20.06 -13.08
CA ARG A 409 11.27 -19.42 -12.13
C ARG A 409 10.61 -18.25 -11.44
N ASP A 410 11.12 -17.91 -10.26
CA ASP A 410 10.63 -16.81 -9.43
C ASP A 410 9.11 -16.83 -9.29
N VAL A 411 8.56 -18.01 -9.03
CA VAL A 411 7.11 -18.16 -8.82
C VAL A 411 6.78 -17.70 -7.42
N ILE A 412 5.95 -16.66 -7.31
CA ILE A 412 5.46 -16.12 -6.04
C ILE A 412 3.94 -16.22 -6.03
N GLY A 413 3.40 -16.77 -4.94
CA GLY A 413 1.96 -16.87 -4.72
C GLY A 413 1.55 -16.29 -3.38
N GLU A 414 0.39 -15.64 -3.36
CA GLU A 414 -0.24 -15.14 -2.14
C GLU A 414 -1.76 -15.26 -2.23
N ALA A 415 -2.38 -15.50 -1.09
CA ALA A 415 -3.84 -15.50 -0.94
C ALA A 415 -4.21 -15.04 0.46
N ASP A 416 -5.18 -14.14 0.55
CA ASP A 416 -5.80 -13.66 1.78
C ASP A 416 -7.31 -13.83 1.71
N LEU A 417 -7.88 -14.54 2.68
CA LEU A 417 -9.31 -14.59 2.95
C LEU A 417 -9.55 -13.93 4.29
N TYR A 418 -10.35 -12.87 4.32
CA TYR A 418 -10.64 -12.17 5.57
C TYR A 418 -12.07 -11.66 5.62
N GLY A 419 -12.56 -11.42 6.82
CA GLY A 419 -13.92 -10.97 6.98
C GLY A 419 -14.19 -10.30 8.31
N TYR A 420 -15.28 -9.54 8.32
CA TYR A 420 -15.79 -8.79 9.47
C TYR A 420 -17.23 -9.17 9.73
N LEU A 421 -17.54 -9.54 10.95
CA LEU A 421 -18.90 -9.76 11.43
C LEU A 421 -19.22 -8.69 12.46
N ARG A 422 -20.19 -7.81 12.13
CA ARG A 422 -20.62 -6.74 13.02
C ARG A 422 -21.82 -7.17 13.85
N SER A 423 -21.77 -6.93 15.15
CA SER A 423 -22.89 -7.20 16.03
C SER A 423 -24.01 -6.18 15.83
N ARG A 424 -25.23 -6.65 15.54
CA ARG A 424 -26.44 -5.81 15.54
C ARG A 424 -26.91 -5.47 16.96
N LYS A 425 -26.58 -6.31 17.95
CA LYS A 425 -27.05 -6.17 19.33
C LYS A 425 -26.16 -5.28 20.16
N THR A 426 -24.87 -5.25 19.86
CA THR A 426 -23.85 -4.50 20.58
C THR A 426 -23.16 -3.54 19.61
N PRO A 427 -23.62 -2.30 19.47
CA PRO A 427 -22.95 -1.32 18.63
C PRO A 427 -21.49 -1.14 19.04
N GLY A 428 -20.58 -1.08 18.04
CA GLY A 428 -19.14 -0.98 18.30
C GLY A 428 -18.44 -2.30 18.60
N HIS A 429 -19.09 -3.43 18.36
CA HIS A 429 -18.50 -4.76 18.47
C HIS A 429 -18.34 -5.40 17.08
N THR A 430 -17.11 -5.77 16.74
CA THR A 430 -16.75 -6.36 15.45
C THR A 430 -15.83 -7.55 15.66
N PHE A 431 -16.24 -8.71 15.15
CA PHE A 431 -15.37 -9.88 15.05
C PHE A 431 -14.68 -9.88 13.69
N PHE A 432 -13.37 -10.05 13.69
CA PHE A 432 -12.52 -10.15 12.50
C PHE A 432 -11.86 -11.52 12.44
N ALA A 433 -11.77 -12.10 11.25
CA ALA A 433 -11.02 -13.31 10.98
C ALA A 433 -10.24 -13.18 9.68
N ARG A 434 -9.03 -13.75 9.65
CA ARG A 434 -8.15 -13.79 8.49
C ARG A 434 -7.48 -15.15 8.37
N ALA A 435 -7.38 -15.65 7.14
CA ALA A 435 -6.51 -16.75 6.76
C ALA A 435 -5.66 -16.30 5.57
N SER A 436 -4.35 -16.40 5.67
CA SER A 436 -3.44 -16.06 4.58
C SER A 436 -2.47 -17.19 4.29
N ALA A 437 -2.08 -17.30 3.02
CA ALA A 437 -1.05 -18.18 2.53
C ALA A 437 -0.13 -17.44 1.59
N SER A 438 1.18 -17.66 1.71
CA SER A 438 2.18 -17.04 0.84
C SER A 438 3.36 -17.99 0.62
N GLY A 439 4.04 -17.86 -0.53
CA GLY A 439 5.20 -18.68 -0.81
C GLY A 439 5.93 -18.32 -2.09
N GLY A 440 7.19 -18.82 -2.18
CA GLY A 440 8.05 -18.71 -3.34
C GLY A 440 8.59 -20.08 -3.76
N TRP A 441 8.63 -20.32 -5.06
CA TRP A 441 9.11 -21.57 -5.66
C TRP A 441 10.09 -21.28 -6.78
N SER A 442 11.14 -22.10 -6.88
CA SER A 442 12.16 -21.99 -7.94
C SER A 442 12.74 -20.59 -8.07
N MET A 443 13.16 -20.02 -6.93
CA MET A 443 13.64 -18.65 -6.87
C MET A 443 15.06 -18.54 -7.42
N ASP A 444 15.24 -17.73 -8.44
CA ASP A 444 16.56 -17.28 -8.96
C ASP A 444 17.01 -15.96 -8.30
N THR A 445 16.09 -15.28 -7.61
CA THR A 445 16.32 -14.02 -6.91
C THR A 445 16.20 -14.19 -5.40
N PRO A 446 16.80 -13.33 -4.57
CA PRO A 446 16.75 -13.45 -3.12
C PRO A 446 15.31 -13.51 -2.60
N PHE A 447 15.03 -14.55 -1.84
CA PHE A 447 13.71 -14.83 -1.28
C PHE A 447 13.80 -15.57 0.05
N GLN A 448 13.11 -15.06 1.03
CA GLN A 448 12.89 -15.74 2.32
C GLN A 448 11.68 -15.09 3.00
N LEU A 449 10.78 -15.87 3.56
CA LEU A 449 9.69 -15.47 4.44
C LEU A 449 10.04 -15.77 5.89
N THR A 450 9.37 -15.08 6.81
CA THR A 450 9.44 -15.35 8.25
C THR A 450 8.06 -15.57 8.84
N LEU A 451 7.94 -16.27 9.96
CA LEU A 451 6.65 -16.59 10.58
C LEU A 451 6.23 -15.57 11.62
N GLY A 452 7.19 -14.98 12.31
CA GLY A 452 6.94 -14.01 13.38
C GLY A 452 6.70 -12.59 12.88
N GLY A 453 6.57 -11.69 13.83
CA GLY A 453 6.50 -10.27 13.55
C GLY A 453 5.08 -9.72 13.42
N ARG A 454 5.02 -8.46 12.97
CA ARG A 454 3.78 -7.67 12.90
C ARG A 454 2.75 -8.21 11.90
N THR A 455 3.21 -8.76 10.79
CA THR A 455 2.37 -9.35 9.74
C THR A 455 2.22 -10.86 9.87
N GLY A 456 2.93 -11.48 10.82
CA GLY A 456 2.94 -12.88 11.15
C GLY A 456 2.16 -13.23 12.43
N VAL A 457 2.67 -14.20 13.18
CA VAL A 457 2.16 -14.60 14.52
C VAL A 457 2.69 -13.59 15.54
N ARG A 458 1.83 -12.80 16.17
CA ARG A 458 2.20 -11.67 17.05
C ARG A 458 2.97 -12.06 18.33
N GLY A 459 2.88 -13.31 18.75
CA GLY A 459 3.61 -13.84 19.90
C GLY A 459 5.01 -14.41 19.57
N LEU A 460 5.47 -14.25 18.33
CA LEU A 460 6.81 -14.62 17.88
C LEU A 460 7.63 -13.36 17.61
N ASP A 461 8.95 -13.44 17.80
CA ASP A 461 9.84 -12.36 17.43
C ASP A 461 9.82 -12.11 15.91
N GLU A 462 10.19 -10.92 15.48
CA GLU A 462 10.38 -10.66 14.06
C GLU A 462 11.46 -11.62 13.53
N GLU A 463 11.27 -12.15 12.33
CA GLU A 463 12.22 -13.04 11.70
C GLU A 463 12.28 -14.47 12.28
N ASP A 464 11.46 -14.83 13.28
CA ASP A 464 11.35 -16.22 13.70
C ASP A 464 10.93 -17.15 12.56
N PHE A 465 11.55 -18.33 12.52
CA PHE A 465 11.25 -19.43 11.59
C PHE A 465 11.30 -19.02 10.12
N PRO A 466 12.50 -18.79 9.54
CA PRO A 466 12.65 -18.51 8.11
C PRO A 466 12.23 -19.69 7.24
N GLY A 467 11.69 -19.43 6.06
CA GLY A 467 11.28 -20.48 5.13
C GLY A 467 10.73 -19.95 3.80
N ALA A 468 10.23 -20.84 2.96
CA ALA A 468 9.74 -20.50 1.63
C ALA A 468 8.22 -20.40 1.54
N HIS A 469 7.48 -21.07 2.40
CA HIS A 469 6.01 -21.12 2.33
C HIS A 469 5.41 -20.94 3.71
N ARG A 470 4.38 -20.11 3.82
CA ARG A 470 3.78 -19.73 5.09
C ARG A 470 2.26 -19.76 5.01
N VAL A 471 1.63 -20.21 6.12
CA VAL A 471 0.20 -20.06 6.37
C VAL A 471 0.01 -19.34 7.70
N LEU A 472 -0.89 -18.37 7.74
CA LEU A 472 -1.25 -17.58 8.92
C LEU A 472 -2.75 -17.59 9.11
N LEU A 473 -3.19 -17.76 10.36
CA LEU A 473 -4.57 -17.66 10.80
C LEU A 473 -4.64 -16.61 11.91
N SER A 474 -5.58 -15.70 11.85
CA SER A 474 -5.80 -14.70 12.90
C SER A 474 -7.29 -14.48 13.12
N VAL A 475 -7.67 -14.39 14.38
CA VAL A 475 -9.01 -14.00 14.79
C VAL A 475 -8.90 -12.89 15.82
N GLU A 476 -9.77 -11.89 15.72
CA GLU A 476 -9.81 -10.76 16.65
C GLU A 476 -11.25 -10.46 17.05
N ASP A 477 -11.45 -10.22 18.32
CA ASP A 477 -12.68 -9.67 18.88
C ASP A 477 -12.42 -8.22 19.29
N ARG A 478 -13.11 -7.28 18.64
CA ARG A 478 -12.85 -5.84 18.72
C ARG A 478 -14.02 -5.13 19.35
N PHE A 479 -13.74 -4.33 20.39
CA PHE A 479 -14.72 -3.53 21.11
C PHE A 479 -14.37 -2.06 20.99
N TYR A 480 -15.28 -1.26 20.43
CA TYR A 480 -15.17 0.18 20.42
C TYR A 480 -15.81 0.75 21.68
N LEU A 481 -15.01 1.41 22.50
CA LEU A 481 -15.40 2.01 23.77
C LEU A 481 -15.79 3.47 23.55
N ARG A 482 -17.05 3.80 23.74
CA ARG A 482 -17.54 5.20 23.70
C ARG A 482 -17.30 5.89 25.05
N TRP A 483 -16.06 5.83 25.55
CA TRP A 483 -15.66 6.35 26.85
C TRP A 483 -14.12 6.52 26.87
N PRO A 484 -13.52 7.51 27.57
CA PRO A 484 -14.16 8.52 28.43
C PRO A 484 -14.64 9.78 27.68
N ALA A 485 -14.13 10.09 26.50
CA ALA A 485 -14.41 11.30 25.73
C ALA A 485 -14.52 10.99 24.23
N PRO A 486 -15.61 10.33 23.80
CA PRO A 486 -15.75 9.86 22.41
C PRO A 486 -15.82 10.96 21.35
N GLU A 487 -16.03 12.20 21.76
CA GLU A 487 -15.94 13.39 20.92
C GLU A 487 -14.51 13.89 20.69
N ALA A 488 -13.55 13.44 21.48
CA ALA A 488 -12.16 13.88 21.41
C ALA A 488 -11.25 12.81 20.78
N PHE A 489 -11.47 11.55 21.15
CA PHE A 489 -10.67 10.43 20.67
C PHE A 489 -11.48 9.14 20.68
N ASP A 490 -11.06 8.20 19.86
CA ASP A 490 -11.60 6.86 19.78
C ASP A 490 -10.76 5.91 20.63
N LEU A 491 -11.40 5.08 21.44
CA LEU A 491 -10.76 4.04 22.24
C LEU A 491 -11.39 2.69 21.97
N GLY A 492 -10.58 1.66 21.85
CA GLY A 492 -11.02 0.29 21.65
C GLY A 492 -10.17 -0.74 22.40
N LEU A 493 -10.77 -1.89 22.61
CA LEU A 493 -10.11 -3.09 23.11
C LEU A 493 -10.11 -4.16 22.02
N THR A 494 -9.08 -5.00 22.01
CA THR A 494 -9.00 -6.16 21.12
C THR A 494 -8.54 -7.36 21.91
N LEU A 495 -9.20 -8.51 21.73
CA LEU A 495 -8.70 -9.82 22.09
C LEU A 495 -8.37 -10.57 20.81
N PHE A 496 -7.28 -11.31 20.77
CA PHE A 496 -6.86 -12.00 19.56
C PHE A 496 -6.24 -13.36 19.81
N ALA A 497 -6.31 -14.19 18.79
CA ALA A 497 -5.58 -15.45 18.69
C ALA A 497 -4.99 -15.58 17.29
N ASP A 498 -3.71 -15.92 17.23
CA ASP A 498 -2.98 -16.16 15.99
C ASP A 498 -2.45 -17.59 15.97
N ALA A 499 -2.38 -18.18 14.77
CA ALA A 499 -1.67 -19.41 14.51
C ALA A 499 -0.97 -19.35 13.16
N GLY A 500 0.16 -20.01 13.03
CA GLY A 500 0.88 -20.05 11.78
C GLY A 500 1.80 -21.25 11.66
N ARG A 501 2.20 -21.54 10.42
CA ARG A 501 3.16 -22.57 10.10
C ARG A 501 4.04 -22.13 8.95
N MET A 502 5.32 -22.43 9.08
CA MET A 502 6.35 -22.25 8.05
C MET A 502 6.83 -23.60 7.56
N TRP A 503 7.11 -23.68 6.26
CA TRP A 503 7.81 -24.81 5.63
C TRP A 503 9.11 -24.31 5.02
N ALA A 504 10.17 -25.08 5.22
CA ALA A 504 11.53 -24.75 4.77
C ALA A 504 11.60 -24.39 3.27
N GLY A 505 11.07 -25.25 2.41
CA GLY A 505 11.19 -25.10 0.96
C GLY A 505 12.64 -25.10 0.48
N GLN A 506 12.89 -24.37 -0.63
CA GLN A 506 14.22 -24.26 -1.25
C GLN A 506 14.84 -22.86 -1.02
N VAL A 507 14.91 -22.44 0.23
CA VAL A 507 15.54 -21.16 0.60
C VAL A 507 16.68 -21.38 1.59
N PRO A 508 17.70 -20.52 1.62
CA PRO A 508 18.76 -20.57 2.62
C PRO A 508 18.17 -20.55 4.04
N PHE A 509 18.71 -21.38 4.92
CA PHE A 509 18.30 -21.51 6.33
C PHE A 509 16.82 -21.83 6.57
N GLY A 510 16.10 -22.31 5.57
CA GLY A 510 14.69 -22.62 5.69
C GLY A 510 14.41 -23.68 6.77
N THR A 511 13.36 -23.47 7.57
CA THR A 511 12.95 -24.32 8.68
C THR A 511 11.49 -24.74 8.59
N ASP A 512 11.19 -25.95 9.03
CA ASP A 512 9.81 -26.40 9.27
C ASP A 512 9.43 -26.11 10.73
N SER A 513 8.62 -25.05 10.94
CA SER A 513 8.29 -24.58 12.29
C SER A 513 7.34 -25.50 13.06
N GLY A 514 6.59 -26.39 12.38
CA GLY A 514 5.35 -26.91 12.93
C GLY A 514 4.32 -25.78 13.14
N TRP A 515 3.18 -26.07 13.75
CA TRP A 515 2.22 -25.04 14.13
C TRP A 515 2.70 -24.27 15.36
N LYS A 516 2.70 -22.95 15.26
CA LYS A 516 2.97 -22.01 16.33
C LYS A 516 1.75 -21.13 16.52
N GLY A 517 1.53 -20.63 17.74
CA GLY A 517 0.38 -19.79 18.04
C GLY A 517 0.68 -18.71 19.04
N ALA A 518 -0.28 -17.80 19.19
CA ALA A 518 -0.27 -16.77 20.22
C ALA A 518 -1.70 -16.42 20.63
N LEU A 519 -1.87 -16.04 21.90
CA LEU A 519 -3.08 -15.42 22.42
C LEU A 519 -2.69 -14.06 22.98
N GLY A 520 -3.59 -13.09 22.87
CA GLY A 520 -3.27 -11.76 23.40
C GLY A 520 -4.44 -10.83 23.46
N GLY A 521 -4.15 -9.62 23.91
CA GLY A 521 -5.09 -8.52 23.94
C GLY A 521 -4.37 -7.21 23.71
N GLY A 522 -5.13 -6.19 23.31
CA GLY A 522 -4.55 -4.91 23.02
C GLY A 522 -5.51 -3.74 23.16
N LEU A 523 -4.93 -2.55 23.20
CA LEU A 523 -5.62 -1.29 23.14
C LEU A 523 -5.54 -0.73 21.73
N ARG A 524 -6.61 -0.09 21.28
CA ARG A 524 -6.70 0.66 20.03
C ARG A 524 -7.06 2.09 20.34
N PHE A 525 -6.33 3.03 19.80
CA PHE A 525 -6.51 4.45 20.05
C PHE A 525 -6.48 5.22 18.73
N GLY A 526 -7.49 6.05 18.49
CA GLY A 526 -7.59 6.97 17.36
C GLY A 526 -7.72 8.41 17.85
N PHE A 527 -6.92 9.30 17.29
CA PHE A 527 -6.96 10.73 17.62
C PHE A 527 -6.69 11.57 16.35
N PRO A 528 -7.53 12.59 16.08
CA PRO A 528 -8.80 12.93 16.76
C PRO A 528 -9.88 11.85 16.59
N ALA A 529 -11.02 12.01 17.27
CA ALA A 529 -12.18 11.12 17.09
C ALA A 529 -12.62 11.11 15.63
N GLY A 530 -12.94 9.91 15.10
CA GLY A 530 -13.30 9.75 13.70
C GLY A 530 -12.11 9.65 12.74
N THR A 531 -10.88 9.67 13.24
CA THR A 531 -9.69 9.40 12.43
C THR A 531 -9.70 7.97 11.85
N ARG A 532 -9.06 7.78 10.71
CA ARG A 532 -8.84 6.45 10.14
C ARG A 532 -7.58 5.79 10.65
N GLY A 533 -6.60 6.57 11.11
CA GLY A 533 -5.37 6.08 11.69
C GLY A 533 -5.60 5.53 13.12
N VAL A 534 -5.05 4.36 13.41
CA VAL A 534 -5.18 3.70 14.71
C VAL A 534 -3.81 3.38 15.28
N VAL A 535 -3.58 3.77 16.52
CA VAL A 535 -2.45 3.31 17.34
C VAL A 535 -2.87 2.04 18.05
N ARG A 536 -2.04 0.98 17.98
CA ARG A 536 -2.27 -0.31 18.63
C ARG A 536 -1.17 -0.59 19.66
N LEU A 537 -1.58 -1.07 20.81
CA LEU A 537 -0.72 -1.57 21.87
C LEU A 537 -1.13 -3.01 22.15
N ASP A 538 -0.38 -3.98 21.64
CA ASP A 538 -0.71 -5.40 21.75
C ASP A 538 0.25 -6.10 22.71
N LEU A 539 -0.30 -6.95 23.58
CA LEU A 539 0.43 -7.89 24.45
C LEU A 539 0.08 -9.32 24.01
N ALA A 540 1.06 -10.06 23.54
CA ALA A 540 0.89 -11.39 23.00
C ALA A 540 1.67 -12.42 23.83
N PHE A 541 1.04 -13.56 24.09
CA PHE A 541 1.62 -14.71 24.80
C PHE A 541 1.85 -15.86 23.80
N PRO A 542 3.10 -16.28 23.56
CA PRO A 542 3.40 -17.36 22.64
C PRO A 542 2.86 -18.69 23.13
N LEU A 543 2.44 -19.55 22.19
CA LEU A 543 1.96 -20.90 22.43
C LEU A 543 2.72 -21.90 21.55
N GLY A 544 3.06 -23.06 22.12
CA GLY A 544 3.76 -24.14 21.39
C GLY A 544 5.25 -23.85 21.17
N MET A 545 5.85 -23.03 22.03
CA MET A 545 7.29 -22.77 22.05
C MET A 545 7.91 -23.25 23.35
N GLU A 546 8.86 -24.20 23.27
CA GLU A 546 9.71 -24.58 24.40
C GLU A 546 10.76 -23.47 24.58
N GLY A 547 10.85 -22.90 25.80
CA GLY A 547 11.82 -21.84 26.13
C GLY A 547 11.43 -20.43 25.71
N ALA A 548 10.14 -20.18 25.44
CA ALA A 548 9.66 -18.83 25.12
C ALA A 548 10.02 -17.82 26.21
N SER A 549 10.56 -16.69 25.81
CA SER A 549 11.09 -15.64 26.68
C SER A 549 10.03 -14.81 27.43
N GLY A 550 8.73 -15.16 27.31
CA GLY A 550 7.63 -14.44 27.97
C GLY A 550 6.70 -13.73 26.97
N PRO A 551 5.85 -12.82 27.46
CA PRO A 551 4.94 -12.07 26.61
C PRO A 551 5.68 -11.04 25.76
N ILE A 552 5.25 -10.87 24.51
CA ILE A 552 5.76 -9.86 23.56
C ILE A 552 4.82 -8.66 23.58
N PHE A 553 5.38 -7.49 23.81
CA PHE A 553 4.68 -6.22 23.74
C PHE A 553 5.00 -5.54 22.41
N ARG A 554 3.97 -5.11 21.67
CA ARG A 554 4.11 -4.42 20.38
C ARG A 554 3.35 -3.10 20.37
N VAL A 555 3.98 -2.09 19.79
CA VAL A 555 3.36 -0.80 19.50
C VAL A 555 3.30 -0.63 17.98
N THR A 556 2.12 -0.38 17.45
CA THR A 556 1.95 -0.09 16.03
C THR A 556 1.29 1.28 15.91
N LEU A 557 1.95 2.22 15.24
CA LEU A 557 1.47 3.59 15.06
C LEU A 557 0.84 3.73 13.68
N TRP A 558 -0.32 4.39 13.63
CA TRP A 558 -0.99 4.84 12.40
C TRP A 558 -1.26 3.72 11.38
N GLU A 559 -1.53 2.51 11.84
CA GLU A 559 -1.93 1.42 10.95
C GLU A 559 -3.28 1.76 10.30
N ILE A 560 -3.23 2.27 9.07
CA ILE A 560 -4.39 2.26 8.19
C ILE A 560 -4.40 0.85 7.60
N VAL A 561 -5.19 -0.03 8.17
CA VAL A 561 -5.40 -1.34 7.57
C VAL A 561 -6.12 -1.13 6.25
N GLY A 562 -5.42 -1.39 5.16
CA GLY A 562 -5.95 -1.11 3.83
C GLY A 562 -7.03 -2.11 3.45
N LEU A 563 -8.29 -1.73 3.57
CA LEU A 563 -9.43 -2.45 3.00
C LEU A 563 -9.41 -2.47 1.46
N LEU A 564 -8.53 -1.70 0.83
CA LEU A 564 -8.50 -1.49 -0.62
C LEU A 564 -7.46 -2.30 -1.38
N GLY A 565 -6.72 -3.20 -0.74
CA GLY A 565 -5.64 -3.90 -1.45
C GLY A 565 -5.05 -5.14 -0.78
N GLY A 566 -5.69 -5.66 0.25
CA GLY A 566 -5.13 -6.78 1.03
C GLY A 566 -4.05 -6.31 2.03
N PHE A 567 -3.55 -7.22 2.82
CA PHE A 567 -2.50 -6.93 3.79
C PHE A 567 -1.15 -6.97 3.07
N ALA A 568 -0.43 -5.84 3.06
CA ALA A 568 0.90 -5.80 2.47
C ALA A 568 1.85 -6.71 3.25
N ASP A 569 2.38 -7.71 2.58
CA ASP A 569 3.41 -8.59 3.10
C ASP A 569 4.79 -8.01 2.73
N HIS A 570 5.54 -7.60 3.75
CA HIS A 570 6.85 -6.99 3.55
C HIS A 570 7.84 -7.96 2.90
N ASP A 571 7.88 -9.22 3.34
CA ASP A 571 8.79 -10.24 2.83
C ASP A 571 8.52 -10.52 1.34
N LEU A 572 7.24 -10.61 0.96
CA LEU A 572 6.86 -10.76 -0.44
C LEU A 572 7.18 -9.53 -1.27
N SER A 573 6.91 -8.34 -0.74
CA SER A 573 7.16 -7.09 -1.47
C SER A 573 8.65 -6.87 -1.75
N ARG A 574 9.51 -7.28 -0.83
CA ARG A 574 10.97 -7.25 -0.96
C ARG A 574 11.47 -8.15 -2.10
N SER A 575 10.82 -9.28 -2.31
CA SER A 575 11.20 -10.28 -3.32
C SER A 575 10.60 -10.01 -4.70
N ARG A 576 9.58 -9.16 -4.81
CA ARG A 576 8.96 -8.82 -6.09
C ARG A 576 9.81 -7.91 -6.93
N ARG A 577 10.07 -8.31 -8.18
CA ARG A 577 10.90 -7.57 -9.14
C ARG A 577 10.08 -6.80 -10.15
N ILE A 578 8.96 -7.37 -10.61
CA ILE A 578 8.12 -6.76 -11.63
C ILE A 578 6.95 -6.06 -10.95
N THR A 579 6.80 -4.77 -11.22
CA THR A 579 5.78 -3.92 -10.60
C THR A 579 4.70 -3.45 -11.58
N VAL A 580 4.77 -3.86 -12.85
CA VAL A 580 3.79 -3.49 -13.88
C VAL A 580 2.50 -4.28 -13.72
N GLY A 581 1.36 -3.59 -13.76
CA GLY A 581 0.05 -4.23 -13.70
C GLY A 581 -1.11 -3.24 -13.60
N PRO A 582 -2.36 -3.69 -13.83
CA PRO A 582 -3.55 -2.84 -13.80
C PRO A 582 -3.80 -2.16 -12.45
N ASP A 583 -3.36 -2.76 -11.37
CA ASP A 583 -3.47 -2.23 -9.99
C ASP A 583 -2.74 -0.89 -9.81
N TYR A 584 -1.71 -0.61 -10.60
CA TYR A 584 -0.96 0.65 -10.53
C TYR A 584 -1.67 1.85 -11.16
N PHE A 585 -2.76 1.60 -11.86
CA PHE A 585 -3.56 2.64 -12.50
C PHE A 585 -4.80 3.02 -11.68
N THR A 586 -5.05 2.39 -10.56
CA THR A 586 -6.09 2.80 -9.63
C THR A 586 -5.66 4.02 -8.82
N THR A 587 -6.60 4.87 -8.47
CA THR A 587 -6.39 6.11 -7.72
C THR A 587 -6.08 5.89 -6.23
N ASP A 588 -5.38 4.85 -5.85
CA ASP A 588 -4.90 4.74 -4.48
C ASP A 588 -3.79 5.77 -4.25
N ARG A 589 -4.20 6.99 -3.96
CA ARG A 589 -3.35 8.05 -3.46
C ARG A 589 -3.10 7.79 -1.97
N ARG A 590 -2.20 6.85 -1.68
CA ARG A 590 -1.70 6.57 -0.34
C ARG A 590 -0.40 7.30 -0.09
#